data_d687023d75b343425c9dd3230499267e
#
_entry.id   d687023d75b343425c9dd3230499267e
#
_cell.length_a   1.000
_cell.length_b   1.000
_cell.length_c   1.000
_cell.angle_alpha   90.00
_cell.angle_beta   90.00
_cell.angle_gamma   90.00
#
_symmetry.space_group_name_H-M   'P 1'
#
loop_
_entity.id
_entity.type
_entity.pdbx_description
1 polymer ?
#
loop_
_entity_poly.entity_id
_entity_poly.type
_entity_poly.pdbx_seq_one_letter_code
_entity_poly.pdbx_strand_id
1 'polypeptide(L)'
;AVNEKGYVESVWELLKKHDLGCWAISSHLVGQATCDNIDERHQCILPAHVWGDGNPEGVRQRACAEMALTAQAARKFFDAGKAYMADKPKGSGKTVVNGFTGSSIWHSIYAFPPTSQAYWDAGFADFARRFGPILEAFDKSNVNFALEVHPTEIAFDLASAQRAIEAVKGHKRFGFNYDPSHLGYQGVDYVKFIRAF
;
A
#
# COMPACT_ATOMS: atom_id res chain seq x y z
N ALA A 1 -7.08 1.43 -17.57
CA ALA A 1 -6.71 0.05 -17.93
C ALA A 1 -7.87 -0.93 -17.67
N VAL A 2 -8.24 -1.29 -16.43
CA VAL A 2 -9.26 -2.33 -16.12
C VAL A 2 -10.68 -2.02 -16.64
N ASN A 3 -10.97 -0.80 -17.01
CA ASN A 3 -12.23 -0.39 -17.64
C ASN A 3 -12.15 -0.41 -19.18
N GLU A 4 -10.97 -0.64 -19.73
CA GLU A 4 -10.74 -0.80 -21.16
C GLU A 4 -11.17 -2.20 -21.58
N LYS A 5 -11.97 -2.26 -22.65
CA LYS A 5 -12.53 -3.53 -23.13
C LYS A 5 -11.40 -4.49 -23.54
N GLY A 6 -11.41 -5.68 -22.96
CA GLY A 6 -10.45 -6.74 -23.28
C GLY A 6 -9.10 -6.64 -22.54
N TYR A 7 -8.83 -5.56 -21.78
CA TYR A 7 -7.56 -5.41 -21.06
C TYR A 7 -7.36 -6.51 -19.99
N VAL A 8 -8.35 -6.70 -19.14
CA VAL A 8 -8.26 -7.70 -18.05
C VAL A 8 -8.12 -9.11 -18.61
N GLU A 9 -8.91 -9.42 -19.64
CA GLU A 9 -8.88 -10.70 -20.34
C GLU A 9 -7.50 -10.96 -20.96
N SER A 10 -6.93 -9.98 -21.66
CA SER A 10 -5.61 -10.11 -22.28
C SER A 10 -4.49 -10.37 -21.27
N VAL A 11 -4.55 -9.75 -20.08
CA VAL A 11 -3.58 -10.00 -19.00
C VAL A 11 -3.74 -11.43 -18.48
N TRP A 12 -4.96 -11.90 -18.25
CA TRP A 12 -5.19 -13.29 -17.81
C TRP A 12 -4.81 -14.31 -18.88
N GLU A 13 -5.01 -14.05 -20.15
CA GLU A 13 -4.53 -14.91 -21.25
C GLU A 13 -3.01 -15.01 -21.26
N LEU A 14 -2.32 -13.89 -21.04
CA LEU A 14 -0.86 -13.90 -20.93
C LEU A 14 -0.40 -14.74 -19.73
N LEU A 15 -1.01 -14.58 -18.56
CA LEU A 15 -0.69 -15.37 -17.37
C LEU A 15 -0.94 -16.85 -17.61
N LYS A 16 -2.07 -17.23 -18.22
CA LYS A 16 -2.41 -18.60 -18.59
C LYS A 16 -1.41 -19.20 -19.55
N LYS A 17 -1.01 -18.44 -20.58
CA LYS A 17 -0.02 -18.88 -21.58
C LYS A 17 1.30 -19.32 -20.94
N HIS A 18 1.69 -18.69 -19.84
CA HIS A 18 2.92 -18.98 -19.12
C HIS A 18 2.72 -19.80 -17.84
N ASP A 19 1.54 -20.34 -17.64
CA ASP A 19 1.14 -21.10 -16.45
C ASP A 19 1.36 -20.35 -15.11
N LEU A 20 1.21 -19.04 -15.12
CA LEU A 20 1.42 -18.17 -13.97
C LEU A 20 0.12 -17.84 -13.26
N GLY A 21 0.14 -17.91 -11.92
CA GLY A 21 -0.91 -17.37 -11.07
C GLY A 21 -0.64 -15.93 -10.65
N CYS A 22 -1.69 -15.22 -10.21
CA CYS A 22 -1.56 -13.89 -9.63
C CYS A 22 -2.34 -13.85 -8.30
N TRP A 23 -1.66 -13.54 -7.19
CA TRP A 23 -2.24 -13.52 -5.83
C TRP A 23 -2.28 -12.12 -5.22
N ALA A 24 -1.49 -11.20 -5.76
CA ALA A 24 -1.47 -9.80 -5.34
C ALA A 24 -1.12 -8.90 -6.51
N ILE A 25 -1.55 -7.65 -6.47
CA ILE A 25 -1.13 -6.59 -7.38
C ILE A 25 -0.48 -5.46 -6.60
N SER A 26 0.49 -4.80 -7.22
CA SER A 26 1.29 -3.75 -6.59
C SER A 26 0.70 -2.36 -6.82
N SER A 27 0.72 -1.52 -5.77
CA SER A 27 0.37 -0.09 -5.83
C SER A 27 1.36 0.76 -5.02
N HIS A 28 2.66 0.43 -5.10
CA HIS A 28 3.71 1.09 -4.33
C HIS A 28 3.84 2.57 -4.70
N LEU A 29 4.01 2.87 -5.98
CA LEU A 29 4.36 4.23 -6.44
C LEU A 29 3.27 5.26 -6.12
N VAL A 30 2.02 4.92 -6.37
CA VAL A 30 0.89 5.81 -6.03
C VAL A 30 0.66 5.83 -4.52
N GLY A 31 0.78 4.68 -3.87
CA GLY A 31 0.66 4.57 -2.41
C GLY A 31 1.62 5.48 -1.67
N GLN A 32 2.89 5.54 -2.10
CA GLN A 32 3.92 6.44 -1.55
C GLN A 32 3.42 7.88 -1.44
N ALA A 33 2.78 8.38 -2.48
CA ALA A 33 2.32 9.76 -2.54
C ALA A 33 1.11 10.07 -1.66
N THR A 34 0.51 9.10 -0.98
CA THR A 34 -0.68 9.36 -0.14
C THR A 34 -0.35 10.15 1.13
N CYS A 35 0.77 9.83 1.79
CA CYS A 35 1.18 10.50 3.03
C CYS A 35 2.55 11.17 2.95
N ASP A 36 3.30 11.01 1.86
CA ASP A 36 4.65 11.54 1.76
C ASP A 36 4.67 13.07 1.68
N ASN A 37 5.82 13.65 2.02
CA ASN A 37 6.11 15.06 1.74
C ASN A 37 6.45 15.19 0.27
N ILE A 38 5.47 15.60 -0.53
CA ILE A 38 5.57 15.64 -1.99
C ILE A 38 6.58 16.69 -2.44
N ASP A 39 7.52 16.26 -3.30
CA ASP A 39 8.49 17.10 -3.98
C ASP A 39 8.69 16.64 -5.44
N GLU A 40 9.67 17.23 -6.16
CA GLU A 40 9.92 16.95 -7.58
C GLU A 40 10.25 15.48 -7.90
N ARG A 41 10.76 14.71 -6.93
CA ARG A 41 11.10 13.28 -7.11
C ARG A 41 9.86 12.44 -7.40
N HIS A 42 8.70 12.84 -6.86
CA HIS A 42 7.45 12.13 -7.05
C HIS A 42 6.93 12.20 -8.48
N GLN A 43 7.34 13.23 -9.26
CA GLN A 43 6.91 13.38 -10.64
C GLN A 43 7.33 12.19 -11.51
N CYS A 44 8.51 11.61 -11.26
CA CYS A 44 9.00 10.50 -12.08
C CYS A 44 8.33 9.15 -11.76
N ILE A 45 7.69 9.01 -10.60
CA ILE A 45 7.06 7.75 -10.18
C ILE A 45 5.53 7.77 -10.31
N LEU A 46 4.93 8.93 -10.49
CA LEU A 46 3.48 9.08 -10.52
C LEU A 46 2.93 9.19 -11.95
N PRO A 47 1.76 8.58 -12.22
CA PRO A 47 1.04 8.86 -13.44
C PRO A 47 0.70 10.35 -13.56
N ALA A 48 0.70 10.88 -14.79
CA ALA A 48 0.46 12.30 -15.04
C ALA A 48 -0.83 12.84 -14.42
N HIS A 49 -1.91 12.04 -14.40
CA HIS A 49 -3.19 12.43 -13.80
C HIS A 49 -3.15 12.50 -12.26
N VAL A 50 -2.23 11.76 -11.63
CA VAL A 50 -2.00 11.83 -10.17
C VAL A 50 -1.08 13.01 -9.84
N TRP A 51 0.00 13.18 -10.60
CA TRP A 51 0.89 14.33 -10.43
C TRP A 51 0.17 15.66 -10.66
N GLY A 52 -0.56 15.79 -11.79
CA GLY A 52 -1.32 16.99 -12.15
C GLY A 52 -0.44 18.22 -12.23
N ASP A 53 -0.75 19.21 -11.42
CA ASP A 53 -0.03 20.49 -11.33
C ASP A 53 1.17 20.46 -10.35
N GLY A 54 1.43 19.34 -9.71
CA GLY A 54 2.51 19.20 -8.72
C GLY A 54 2.22 19.84 -7.35
N ASN A 55 1.03 20.42 -7.15
CA ASN A 55 0.66 20.96 -5.83
C ASN A 55 0.65 19.81 -4.79
N PRO A 56 1.45 19.88 -3.71
CA PRO A 56 1.65 18.75 -2.81
C PRO A 56 0.36 18.16 -2.22
N GLU A 57 -0.57 18.98 -1.76
CA GLU A 57 -1.82 18.46 -1.21
C GLU A 57 -2.74 17.94 -2.32
N GLY A 58 -2.76 18.58 -3.47
CA GLY A 58 -3.49 18.09 -4.65
C GLY A 58 -2.98 16.73 -5.13
N VAL A 59 -1.66 16.51 -5.14
CA VAL A 59 -1.04 15.20 -5.46
C VAL A 59 -1.49 14.14 -4.45
N ARG A 60 -1.43 14.41 -3.14
CA ARG A 60 -1.88 13.48 -2.10
C ARG A 60 -3.35 13.09 -2.26
N GLN A 61 -4.22 14.07 -2.52
CA GLN A 61 -5.65 13.84 -2.71
C GLN A 61 -5.92 12.97 -3.94
N ARG A 62 -5.24 13.23 -5.07
CA ARG A 62 -5.34 12.41 -6.28
C ARG A 62 -4.79 11.02 -6.07
N ALA A 63 -3.67 10.87 -5.34
CA ALA A 63 -3.10 9.57 -4.97
C ALA A 63 -4.08 8.76 -4.10
N CYS A 64 -4.69 9.37 -3.09
CA CYS A 64 -5.72 8.71 -2.27
C CYS A 64 -6.93 8.26 -3.10
N ALA A 65 -7.40 9.09 -4.05
CA ALA A 65 -8.48 8.72 -4.95
C ALA A 65 -8.10 7.55 -5.87
N GLU A 66 -6.87 7.55 -6.42
CA GLU A 66 -6.36 6.47 -7.26
C GLU A 66 -6.20 5.17 -6.47
N MET A 67 -5.75 5.22 -5.21
CA MET A 67 -5.71 4.05 -4.33
C MET A 67 -7.10 3.46 -4.09
N ALA A 68 -8.11 4.29 -3.88
CA ALA A 68 -9.49 3.82 -3.74
C ALA A 68 -10.02 3.16 -5.03
N LEU A 69 -9.69 3.70 -6.21
CA LEU A 69 -10.00 3.09 -7.50
C LEU A 69 -9.24 1.79 -7.73
N THR A 70 -8.00 1.69 -7.24
CA THR A 70 -7.19 0.47 -7.32
C THR A 70 -7.87 -0.71 -6.62
N ALA A 71 -8.56 -0.49 -5.50
CA ALA A 71 -9.34 -1.54 -4.85
C ALA A 71 -10.44 -2.13 -5.75
N GLN A 72 -11.17 -1.25 -6.46
CA GLN A 72 -12.21 -1.68 -7.41
C GLN A 72 -11.59 -2.40 -8.63
N ALA A 73 -10.47 -1.89 -9.14
CA ALA A 73 -9.74 -2.50 -10.24
C ALA A 73 -9.23 -3.90 -9.86
N ALA A 74 -8.65 -4.03 -8.67
CA ALA A 74 -8.21 -5.32 -8.13
C ALA A 74 -9.36 -6.33 -8.05
N ARG A 75 -10.52 -5.92 -7.55
CA ARG A 75 -11.69 -6.80 -7.47
C ARG A 75 -12.10 -7.31 -8.85
N LYS A 76 -12.23 -6.41 -9.84
CA LYS A 76 -12.55 -6.81 -11.23
C LYS A 76 -11.53 -7.78 -11.80
N PHE A 77 -10.24 -7.48 -11.63
CA PHE A 77 -9.15 -8.32 -12.13
C PHE A 77 -9.19 -9.72 -11.54
N PHE A 78 -9.29 -9.85 -10.21
CA PHE A 78 -9.29 -11.16 -9.54
C PHE A 78 -10.59 -11.94 -9.80
N ASP A 79 -11.73 -11.28 -9.96
CA ASP A 79 -12.97 -11.96 -10.32
C ASP A 79 -12.88 -12.58 -11.73
N ALA A 80 -12.30 -11.89 -12.69
CA ALA A 80 -12.08 -12.40 -14.03
C ALA A 80 -11.13 -13.61 -14.07
N GLY A 81 -10.11 -13.66 -13.19
CA GLY A 81 -9.16 -14.76 -13.09
C GLY A 81 -9.61 -15.92 -12.20
N LYS A 82 -10.74 -15.80 -11.50
CA LYS A 82 -11.14 -16.72 -10.42
C LYS A 82 -11.19 -18.19 -10.84
N ALA A 83 -11.76 -18.47 -12.01
CA ALA A 83 -11.88 -19.85 -12.51
C ALA A 83 -10.49 -20.47 -12.80
N TYR A 84 -9.61 -19.70 -13.43
CA TYR A 84 -8.24 -20.16 -13.70
C TYR A 84 -7.42 -20.36 -12.40
N MET A 85 -7.59 -19.46 -11.43
CA MET A 85 -6.88 -19.54 -10.16
C MET A 85 -7.37 -20.65 -9.24
N ALA A 86 -8.53 -21.25 -9.53
CA ALA A 86 -9.09 -22.34 -8.71
C ALA A 86 -8.19 -23.58 -8.65
N ASP A 87 -7.45 -23.86 -9.73
CA ASP A 87 -6.55 -25.02 -9.85
C ASP A 87 -5.09 -24.69 -9.47
N LYS A 88 -4.82 -23.44 -9.10
CA LYS A 88 -3.47 -23.03 -8.67
C LYS A 88 -3.30 -23.26 -7.16
N PRO A 89 -2.02 -23.42 -6.69
CA PRO A 89 -1.76 -23.47 -5.25
C PRO A 89 -2.45 -22.32 -4.52
N LYS A 90 -3.14 -22.64 -3.45
CA LYS A 90 -3.86 -21.63 -2.66
C LYS A 90 -2.85 -20.75 -1.94
N GLY A 91 -2.78 -19.47 -2.29
CA GLY A 91 -2.10 -18.45 -1.49
C GLY A 91 -2.91 -18.15 -0.22
N SER A 92 -2.95 -16.89 0.20
CA SER A 92 -3.73 -16.47 1.39
C SER A 92 -5.25 -16.68 1.25
N GLY A 93 -5.74 -17.01 0.06
CA GLY A 93 -7.17 -17.07 -0.27
C GLY A 93 -7.84 -15.68 -0.31
N LYS A 94 -7.05 -14.62 -0.18
CA LYS A 94 -7.53 -13.23 -0.14
C LYS A 94 -7.13 -12.50 -1.41
N THR A 95 -7.95 -11.55 -1.84
CA THR A 95 -7.57 -10.56 -2.86
C THR A 95 -6.74 -9.49 -2.18
N VAL A 96 -5.52 -9.29 -2.63
CA VAL A 96 -4.54 -8.39 -1.99
C VAL A 96 -4.01 -7.36 -2.98
N VAL A 97 -3.96 -6.12 -2.52
CA VAL A 97 -3.11 -5.07 -3.11
C VAL A 97 -2.02 -4.78 -2.10
N ASN A 98 -0.76 -4.99 -2.49
CA ASN A 98 0.38 -4.60 -1.68
C ASN A 98 0.94 -3.26 -2.16
N GLY A 99 1.52 -2.49 -1.26
CA GLY A 99 2.02 -1.17 -1.61
C GLY A 99 2.56 -0.39 -0.43
N PHE A 100 2.90 0.86 -0.73
CA PHE A 100 3.38 1.84 0.23
C PHE A 100 2.27 2.77 0.71
N THR A 101 2.56 3.51 1.76
CA THR A 101 1.70 4.57 2.30
C THR A 101 2.37 5.92 2.22
N GLY A 102 3.70 5.94 2.09
CA GLY A 102 4.50 7.10 2.42
C GLY A 102 4.45 7.46 3.90
N SER A 103 5.12 8.53 4.26
CA SER A 103 5.16 9.05 5.61
C SER A 103 5.55 10.53 5.63
N SER A 104 4.80 11.36 6.36
CA SER A 104 5.15 12.76 6.57
C SER A 104 6.24 12.96 7.63
N ILE A 105 6.60 11.91 8.37
CA ILE A 105 7.48 11.98 9.54
C ILE A 105 8.76 11.15 9.42
N TRP A 106 8.83 10.18 8.51
CA TRP A 106 9.97 9.24 8.46
C TRP A 106 11.33 9.93 8.33
N HIS A 107 11.44 10.98 7.55
CA HIS A 107 12.68 11.75 7.34
C HIS A 107 13.23 12.43 8.61
N SER A 108 12.42 12.50 9.67
CA SER A 108 12.79 13.08 10.97
C SER A 108 13.08 12.04 12.05
N ILE A 109 13.17 10.74 11.71
CA ILE A 109 13.41 9.65 12.69
C ILE A 109 14.72 9.83 13.43
N TYR A 110 15.79 10.21 12.73
CA TYR A 110 17.12 10.43 13.29
C TYR A 110 17.45 11.90 13.47
N ALA A 111 16.43 12.75 13.62
CA ALA A 111 16.63 14.18 13.79
C ALA A 111 17.37 14.51 15.10
N PHE A 112 18.23 15.50 15.05
CA PHE A 112 18.84 16.11 16.22
C PHE A 112 18.65 17.63 16.16
N PRO A 113 18.07 18.27 17.17
CA PRO A 113 17.46 17.68 18.39
C PRO A 113 16.32 16.68 18.06
N PRO A 114 16.05 15.71 18.97
CA PRO A 114 15.04 14.70 18.73
C PRO A 114 13.64 15.32 18.60
N THR A 115 12.82 14.75 17.72
CA THR A 115 11.44 15.17 17.54
C THR A 115 10.58 14.85 18.76
N SER A 116 9.57 15.69 19.02
CA SER A 116 8.65 15.50 20.13
C SER A 116 7.66 14.35 19.89
N GLN A 117 7.08 13.82 20.98
CA GLN A 117 6.00 12.85 20.90
C GLN A 117 4.80 13.41 20.08
N ALA A 118 4.48 14.70 20.27
CA ALA A 118 3.40 15.35 19.53
C ALA A 118 3.63 15.37 18.01
N TYR A 119 4.89 15.48 17.56
CA TYR A 119 5.24 15.38 16.14
C TYR A 119 4.93 13.98 15.58
N TRP A 120 5.29 12.94 16.33
CA TRP A 120 4.98 11.56 15.96
C TRP A 120 3.48 11.31 15.93
N ASP A 121 2.76 11.78 16.95
CA ASP A 121 1.30 11.62 17.03
C ASP A 121 0.60 12.29 15.84
N ALA A 122 1.07 13.47 15.43
CA ALA A 122 0.54 14.17 14.27
C ALA A 122 0.77 13.40 12.95
N GLY A 123 1.94 12.76 12.78
CA GLY A 123 2.22 11.94 11.60
C GLY A 123 1.31 10.72 11.48
N PHE A 124 1.10 9.98 12.58
CA PHE A 124 0.16 8.85 12.59
C PHE A 124 -1.30 9.28 12.45
N ALA A 125 -1.67 10.46 12.97
CA ALA A 125 -3.00 11.03 12.75
C ALA A 125 -3.23 11.43 11.28
N ASP A 126 -2.22 11.99 10.60
CA ASP A 126 -2.29 12.30 9.16
C ASP A 126 -2.44 11.02 8.34
N PHE A 127 -1.65 9.99 8.64
CA PHE A 127 -1.81 8.67 8.04
C PHE A 127 -3.23 8.12 8.21
N ALA A 128 -3.75 8.10 9.43
CA ALA A 128 -5.10 7.59 9.71
C ALA A 128 -6.18 8.38 8.95
N ARG A 129 -6.05 9.69 8.89
CA ARG A 129 -6.97 10.58 8.18
C ARG A 129 -7.01 10.30 6.67
N ARG A 130 -5.85 10.01 6.06
CA ARG A 130 -5.74 9.75 4.61
C ARG A 130 -6.08 8.30 4.27
N PHE A 131 -5.58 7.36 5.05
CA PHE A 131 -5.76 5.93 4.78
C PHE A 131 -7.13 5.39 5.22
N GLY A 132 -7.78 5.98 6.18
CA GLY A 132 -9.12 5.56 6.61
C GLY A 132 -10.11 5.45 5.45
N PRO A 133 -10.35 6.51 4.66
CA PRO A 133 -11.24 6.46 3.49
C PRO A 133 -10.79 5.45 2.41
N ILE A 134 -9.48 5.25 2.23
CA ILE A 134 -8.93 4.24 1.31
C ILE A 134 -9.33 2.84 1.79
N LEU A 135 -9.11 2.53 3.07
CA LEU A 135 -9.46 1.22 3.64
C LEU A 135 -10.96 0.93 3.59
N GLU A 136 -11.80 1.94 3.73
CA GLU A 136 -13.25 1.81 3.51
C GLU A 136 -13.58 1.45 2.06
N ALA A 137 -12.88 2.02 1.08
CA ALA A 137 -13.03 1.65 -0.33
C ALA A 137 -12.55 0.21 -0.60
N PHE A 138 -11.47 -0.20 0.06
CA PHE A 138 -10.97 -1.57 0.05
C PHE A 138 -11.98 -2.55 0.66
N ASP A 139 -12.65 -2.18 1.75
CA ASP A 139 -13.67 -3.02 2.37
C ASP A 139 -14.90 -3.18 1.47
N LYS A 140 -15.39 -2.10 0.89
CA LYS A 140 -16.50 -2.14 -0.09
C LYS A 140 -16.19 -3.02 -1.30
N SER A 141 -14.93 -3.09 -1.71
CA SER A 141 -14.46 -3.92 -2.82
C SER A 141 -14.11 -5.35 -2.42
N ASN A 142 -14.16 -5.68 -1.13
CA ASN A 142 -13.70 -6.96 -0.58
C ASN A 142 -12.23 -7.27 -0.98
N VAL A 143 -11.35 -6.29 -0.83
CA VAL A 143 -9.91 -6.35 -1.14
C VAL A 143 -9.13 -5.99 0.12
N ASN A 144 -7.99 -6.64 0.36
CA ASN A 144 -7.11 -6.30 1.47
C ASN A 144 -5.96 -5.42 0.97
N PHE A 145 -5.54 -4.47 1.79
CA PHE A 145 -4.31 -3.72 1.59
C PHE A 145 -3.22 -4.32 2.48
N ALA A 146 -2.04 -4.53 1.91
CA ALA A 146 -0.86 -5.03 2.61
C ALA A 146 0.28 -4.01 2.48
N LEU A 147 0.53 -3.25 3.55
CA LEU A 147 1.65 -2.31 3.60
C LEU A 147 2.97 -3.09 3.63
N GLU A 148 3.87 -2.78 2.72
CA GLU A 148 5.25 -3.25 2.81
C GLU A 148 5.99 -2.42 3.85
N VAL A 149 6.47 -3.09 4.90
CA VAL A 149 7.23 -2.45 5.99
C VAL A 149 8.63 -2.11 5.48
N HIS A 150 8.90 -0.82 5.32
CA HIS A 150 10.05 -0.33 4.55
C HIS A 150 10.54 1.01 5.10
N PRO A 151 11.84 1.34 5.03
CA PRO A 151 12.32 2.71 5.21
C PRO A 151 11.52 3.66 4.32
N THR A 152 11.17 4.83 4.81
CA THR A 152 10.30 5.85 4.21
C THR A 152 8.80 5.70 4.47
N GLU A 153 8.37 4.52 4.93
CA GLU A 153 6.96 4.28 5.22
C GLU A 153 6.57 4.69 6.65
N ILE A 154 5.26 4.76 6.90
CA ILE A 154 4.74 5.00 8.26
C ILE A 154 5.08 3.84 9.21
N ALA A 155 5.20 2.62 8.68
CA ALA A 155 5.67 1.45 9.41
C ALA A 155 7.00 0.97 8.84
N PHE A 156 8.06 1.00 9.64
CA PHE A 156 9.42 0.62 9.27
C PHE A 156 10.09 -0.33 10.28
N ASP A 157 9.48 -0.53 11.44
CA ASP A 157 9.90 -1.47 12.49
C ASP A 157 8.69 -2.05 13.25
N LEU A 158 8.93 -2.85 14.30
CA LEU A 158 7.84 -3.46 15.07
C LEU A 158 6.97 -2.41 15.78
N ALA A 159 7.57 -1.37 16.34
CA ALA A 159 6.84 -0.35 17.11
C ALA A 159 5.98 0.51 16.19
N SER A 160 6.54 0.98 15.08
CA SER A 160 5.79 1.77 14.09
C SER A 160 4.73 0.95 13.38
N ALA A 161 4.98 -0.36 13.11
CA ALA A 161 3.98 -1.26 12.56
C ALA A 161 2.78 -1.45 13.49
N GLN A 162 3.03 -1.69 14.79
CA GLN A 162 1.98 -1.77 15.79
C GLN A 162 1.17 -0.47 15.86
N ARG A 163 1.85 0.65 15.86
CA ARG A 163 1.24 1.97 15.90
C ARG A 163 0.43 2.30 14.63
N ALA A 164 0.87 1.82 13.47
CA ALA A 164 0.11 1.96 12.22
C ALA A 164 -1.23 1.19 12.29
N ILE A 165 -1.23 -0.04 12.83
CA ILE A 165 -2.46 -0.80 13.09
C ILE A 165 -3.40 -0.03 14.01
N GLU A 166 -2.88 0.50 15.12
CA GLU A 166 -3.66 1.27 16.10
C GLU A 166 -4.24 2.55 15.48
N ALA A 167 -3.45 3.26 14.67
CA ALA A 167 -3.90 4.48 14.00
C ALA A 167 -5.12 4.25 13.10
N VAL A 168 -5.17 3.12 12.39
CA VAL A 168 -6.32 2.71 11.58
C VAL A 168 -7.34 1.87 12.37
N LYS A 169 -7.26 1.86 13.70
CA LYS A 169 -8.18 1.17 14.63
C LYS A 169 -8.32 -0.33 14.34
N GLY A 170 -7.24 -0.99 13.97
CA GLY A 170 -7.25 -2.41 13.62
C GLY A 170 -8.16 -2.73 12.43
N HIS A 171 -8.22 -1.85 11.44
CA HIS A 171 -9.12 -2.03 10.30
C HIS A 171 -8.87 -3.38 9.61
N LYS A 172 -9.91 -4.20 9.45
CA LYS A 172 -9.82 -5.60 8.96
C LYS A 172 -9.18 -5.77 7.57
N ARG A 173 -9.10 -4.70 6.77
CA ARG A 173 -8.49 -4.69 5.43
C ARG A 173 -7.04 -4.23 5.44
N PHE A 174 -6.51 -3.80 6.58
CA PHE A 174 -5.12 -3.40 6.72
C PHE A 174 -4.29 -4.57 7.24
N GLY A 175 -3.15 -4.81 6.62
CA GLY A 175 -2.17 -5.82 7.01
C GLY A 175 -0.81 -5.48 6.43
N PHE A 176 0.12 -6.43 6.49
CA PHE A 176 1.48 -6.23 6.03
C PHE A 176 1.86 -7.17 4.89
N ASN A 177 2.63 -6.64 3.95
CA ASN A 177 3.44 -7.38 3.01
C ASN A 177 4.81 -7.57 3.65
N TYR A 178 5.14 -8.81 3.98
CA TYR A 178 6.37 -9.13 4.70
C TYR A 178 7.54 -9.26 3.74
N ASP A 179 8.46 -8.30 3.82
CA ASP A 179 9.77 -8.38 3.18
C ASP A 179 10.88 -8.35 4.24
N PRO A 180 11.52 -9.50 4.52
CA PRO A 180 12.57 -9.57 5.53
C PRO A 180 13.82 -8.76 5.18
N SER A 181 14.05 -8.44 3.89
CA SER A 181 15.24 -7.72 3.46
C SER A 181 15.27 -6.29 4.01
N HIS A 182 14.12 -5.60 3.98
CA HIS A 182 14.00 -4.25 4.50
C HIS A 182 14.12 -4.20 6.03
N LEU A 183 13.53 -5.17 6.71
CA LEU A 183 13.67 -5.31 8.15
C LEU A 183 15.14 -5.61 8.56
N GLY A 184 15.77 -6.57 7.87
CA GLY A 184 17.18 -6.93 8.10
C GLY A 184 18.13 -5.77 7.82
N TYR A 185 17.89 -5.00 6.74
CA TYR A 185 18.67 -3.82 6.41
C TYR A 185 18.67 -2.77 7.55
N GLN A 186 17.54 -2.61 8.21
CA GLN A 186 17.37 -1.69 9.34
C GLN A 186 17.81 -2.26 10.69
N GLY A 187 18.32 -3.50 10.75
CA GLY A 187 18.67 -4.17 12.01
C GLY A 187 17.47 -4.61 12.84
N VAL A 188 16.30 -4.69 12.25
CA VAL A 188 15.07 -5.17 12.91
C VAL A 188 15.02 -6.69 12.88
N ASP A 189 14.63 -7.31 14.00
CA ASP A 189 14.41 -8.75 14.08
C ASP A 189 13.21 -9.16 13.24
N TYR A 190 13.48 -9.59 12.01
CA TYR A 190 12.45 -9.98 11.05
C TYR A 190 11.70 -11.27 11.45
N VAL A 191 12.31 -12.16 12.25
CA VAL A 191 11.62 -13.35 12.78
C VAL A 191 10.63 -12.94 13.86
N LYS A 192 11.01 -12.00 14.73
CA LYS A 192 10.13 -11.44 15.76
C LYS A 192 8.94 -10.71 15.09
N PHE A 193 9.15 -10.07 13.95
CA PHE A 193 8.08 -9.41 13.19
C PHE A 193 6.96 -10.40 12.81
N ILE A 194 7.32 -11.58 12.23
CA ILE A 194 6.34 -12.62 11.88
C ILE A 194 5.54 -13.10 13.11
N ARG A 195 6.19 -13.15 14.28
CA ARG A 195 5.52 -13.62 15.50
C ARG A 195 4.61 -12.57 16.12
N ALA A 196 4.83 -11.29 15.82
CA ALA A 196 4.05 -10.17 16.34
C ALA A 196 2.80 -9.89 15.50
N PHE A 197 2.87 -10.14 14.19
CA PHE A 197 1.85 -9.80 13.18
C PHE A 197 1.49 -11.00 12.29
#